data_cbc8a825bbe9a572ab4ebdb76fd71302
#
_entry.id   cbc8a825bbe9a572ab4ebdb76fd71302
#
_cell.length_a   1.000
_cell.length_b   1.000
_cell.length_c   1.000
_cell.angle_alpha   90.00
_cell.angle_beta   90.00
_cell.angle_gamma   90.00
#
_symmetry.space_group_name_H-M   'P 1'
#
loop_
_entity.id
_entity.type
_entity.pdbx_description
1 polymer ?
#
loop_
_entity_poly.entity_id
_entity_poly.type
_entity_poly.pdbx_seq_one_letter_code
_entity_poly.pdbx_strand_id
1 'polypeptide(L)'
;MTHLAPAPDALIGKRFDVAVAKMLGISRAKASDLVASGQVRILGRDVAKSGILQAGDMVEFDLQEERREPEPIADDMRVVYEDDDVVVVDKPVGVAAHASVGWTGPTVLGSLLDRGVHITSYGAPGRQGIVSRLDVGTSGLMLVCKSELAYKEMRRQFAEHEVVKTYHALVQGNLKEDRATIDAPIGRAKVSDFRFTVTPAGKEAVTHWDVMERFGEATLVSVNLETGRTHQIRVHFSSIGHPLVGDPMYGANPVMAAELGLERQWLHAV
;
A
#
# COMPACT_ATOMS: atom_id res chain seq x y z
N MET A 1 -4.52 19.74 24.16
CA MET A 1 -3.71 20.11 25.36
C MET A 1 -2.56 20.99 24.91
N THR A 2 -2.45 22.17 25.46
CA THR A 2 -1.36 23.09 25.18
C THR A 2 -0.13 22.66 25.95
N HIS A 3 0.98 22.42 25.26
CA HIS A 3 2.26 22.02 25.85
C HIS A 3 3.29 23.14 25.63
N LEU A 4 4.05 23.51 26.64
CA LEU A 4 5.11 24.50 26.58
C LEU A 4 6.48 23.82 26.72
N ALA A 5 7.41 24.14 25.82
CA ALA A 5 8.78 23.65 25.90
C ALA A 5 9.78 24.82 25.69
N PRO A 6 10.86 24.90 26.47
CA PRO A 6 11.92 25.88 26.21
C PRO A 6 12.65 25.57 24.89
N ALA A 7 13.12 26.59 24.22
CA ALA A 7 13.96 26.44 23.02
C ALA A 7 15.24 25.62 23.37
N PRO A 8 15.45 24.45 22.75
CA PRO A 8 16.66 23.68 22.99
C PRO A 8 17.90 24.43 22.49
N ASP A 9 18.98 24.46 23.27
CA ASP A 9 20.23 25.17 22.93
C ASP A 9 20.78 24.80 21.56
N ALA A 10 20.67 23.52 21.17
CA ALA A 10 21.11 22.99 19.87
C ALA A 10 20.30 23.54 18.68
N LEU A 11 19.16 24.17 18.94
CA LEU A 11 18.26 24.70 17.90
C LEU A 11 18.21 26.24 17.86
N ILE A 12 18.86 26.90 18.80
CA ILE A 12 19.00 28.36 18.81
C ILE A 12 19.70 28.81 17.53
N GLY A 13 19.20 29.89 16.91
CA GLY A 13 19.70 30.40 15.63
C GLY A 13 19.20 29.63 14.39
N LYS A 14 18.45 28.56 14.55
CA LYS A 14 17.79 27.85 13.43
C LYS A 14 16.48 28.51 13.07
N ARG A 15 16.06 28.32 11.81
CA ARG A 15 14.72 28.73 11.38
C ARG A 15 13.66 28.00 12.21
N PHE A 16 12.58 28.70 12.50
CA PHE A 16 11.54 28.17 13.38
C PHE A 16 10.87 26.89 12.85
N ASP A 17 10.58 26.84 11.53
CA ASP A 17 10.05 25.62 10.89
C ASP A 17 11.01 24.42 11.02
N VAL A 18 12.32 24.64 10.97
CA VAL A 18 13.35 23.60 11.13
C VAL A 18 13.46 23.16 12.59
N ALA A 19 13.39 24.12 13.52
CA ALA A 19 13.45 23.83 14.94
C ALA A 19 12.23 22.98 15.38
N VAL A 20 11.02 23.39 14.99
CA VAL A 20 9.77 22.66 15.26
C VAL A 20 9.81 21.24 14.67
N ALA A 21 10.28 21.07 13.44
CA ALA A 21 10.43 19.75 12.82
C ALA A 21 11.28 18.81 13.67
N LYS A 22 12.40 19.32 14.22
CA LYS A 22 13.28 18.54 15.09
C LYS A 22 12.70 18.28 16.48
N MET A 23 12.02 19.26 17.06
CA MET A 23 11.39 19.13 18.39
C MET A 23 10.27 18.08 18.37
N LEU A 24 9.49 18.01 17.30
CA LEU A 24 8.37 17.09 17.15
C LEU A 24 8.71 15.78 16.40
N GLY A 25 9.91 15.64 15.83
CA GLY A 25 10.28 14.46 15.03
C GLY A 25 9.49 14.32 13.72
N ILE A 26 9.02 15.44 13.13
CA ILE A 26 8.18 15.47 11.94
C ILE A 26 8.92 16.06 10.72
N SER A 27 8.30 15.95 9.53
CA SER A 27 8.84 16.60 8.32
C SER A 27 8.79 18.13 8.45
N ARG A 28 9.73 18.83 7.78
CA ARG A 28 9.76 20.29 7.75
C ARG A 28 8.50 20.90 7.12
N ALA A 29 7.91 20.23 6.12
CA ALA A 29 6.66 20.67 5.50
C ALA A 29 5.53 20.70 6.54
N LYS A 30 5.33 19.60 7.28
CA LYS A 30 4.32 19.52 8.35
C LYS A 30 4.58 20.53 9.47
N ALA A 31 5.83 20.75 9.88
CA ALA A 31 6.19 21.78 10.85
C ALA A 31 5.86 23.21 10.35
N SER A 32 6.12 23.48 9.05
CA SER A 32 5.76 24.75 8.42
C SER A 32 4.25 25.02 8.43
N ASP A 33 3.44 23.97 8.22
CA ASP A 33 1.98 24.05 8.24
C ASP A 33 1.45 24.29 9.67
N LEU A 34 2.02 23.63 10.68
CA LEU A 34 1.68 23.82 12.10
C LEU A 34 1.99 25.25 12.56
N VAL A 35 3.10 25.84 12.13
CA VAL A 35 3.45 27.24 12.42
C VAL A 35 2.52 28.18 11.66
N ALA A 36 2.22 27.92 10.40
CA ALA A 36 1.34 28.77 9.58
C ALA A 36 -0.12 28.78 10.10
N SER A 37 -0.58 27.66 10.67
CA SER A 37 -1.94 27.55 11.28
C SER A 37 -2.01 28.08 12.72
N GLY A 38 -0.88 28.52 13.30
CA GLY A 38 -0.82 29.02 14.69
C GLY A 38 -0.87 27.91 15.76
N GLN A 39 -0.85 26.64 15.36
CA GLN A 39 -0.81 25.50 16.30
C GLN A 39 0.55 25.35 17.00
N VAL A 40 1.59 25.94 16.43
CA VAL A 40 2.90 26.06 17.07
C VAL A 40 3.36 27.50 16.97
N ARG A 41 3.63 28.12 18.11
CA ARG A 41 4.03 29.55 18.20
C ARG A 41 5.08 29.77 19.29
N ILE A 42 5.74 30.91 19.25
CA ILE A 42 6.60 31.36 20.35
C ILE A 42 5.76 32.22 21.28
N LEU A 43 5.79 31.90 22.57
CA LEU A 43 5.03 32.65 23.58
C LEU A 43 5.56 34.09 23.64
N GLY A 44 4.63 35.06 23.56
CA GLY A 44 4.95 36.47 23.65
C GLY A 44 5.63 37.10 22.43
N ARG A 45 5.80 36.35 21.32
CA ARG A 45 6.45 36.85 20.10
C ARG A 45 5.81 36.26 18.84
N ASP A 46 5.38 37.12 17.93
CA ASP A 46 4.88 36.68 16.62
C ASP A 46 6.08 36.37 15.70
N VAL A 47 6.16 35.13 15.26
CA VAL A 47 7.28 34.65 14.44
C VAL A 47 6.76 33.86 13.25
N ALA A 48 7.10 34.33 12.05
CA ALA A 48 6.84 33.60 10.81
C ALA A 48 7.64 32.27 10.78
N LYS A 49 7.19 31.29 9.97
CA LYS A 49 7.88 30.00 9.78
C LYS A 49 9.38 30.12 9.44
N SER A 50 9.78 31.22 8.79
CA SER A 50 11.17 31.52 8.43
C SER A 50 11.94 32.28 9.52
N GLY A 51 11.26 32.70 10.59
CA GLY A 51 11.91 33.41 11.70
C GLY A 51 12.90 32.51 12.44
N ILE A 52 13.75 33.17 13.24
CA ILE A 52 14.85 32.50 13.95
C ILE A 52 14.47 32.25 15.41
N LEU A 53 14.69 31.03 15.88
CA LEU A 53 14.53 30.66 17.28
C LEU A 53 15.64 31.30 18.12
N GLN A 54 15.30 31.96 19.21
CA GLN A 54 16.23 32.69 20.06
C GLN A 54 16.40 32.01 21.43
N ALA A 55 17.48 32.32 22.11
CA ALA A 55 17.67 31.89 23.49
C ALA A 55 16.58 32.49 24.39
N GLY A 56 16.00 31.65 25.24
CA GLY A 56 14.90 32.05 26.12
C GLY A 56 13.50 32.01 25.50
N ASP A 57 13.37 31.70 24.19
CA ASP A 57 12.06 31.47 23.57
C ASP A 57 11.38 30.26 24.23
N MET A 58 10.09 30.41 24.54
CA MET A 58 9.19 29.31 24.94
C MET A 58 8.30 28.96 23.76
N VAL A 59 8.42 27.75 23.28
CA VAL A 59 7.59 27.25 22.17
C VAL A 59 6.33 26.64 22.75
N GLU A 60 5.20 27.16 22.32
CA GLU A 60 3.88 26.66 22.66
C GLU A 60 3.37 25.76 21.53
N PHE A 61 2.96 24.57 21.89
CA PHE A 61 2.36 23.58 21.01
C PHE A 61 0.88 23.42 21.41
N ASP A 62 -0.01 23.95 20.63
CA ASP A 62 -1.44 23.68 20.71
C ASP A 62 -1.81 22.63 19.64
N LEU A 63 -1.18 21.48 19.76
CA LEU A 63 -1.46 20.37 18.88
C LEU A 63 -2.85 19.84 19.26
N GLN A 64 -3.86 20.27 18.52
CA GLN A 64 -5.13 19.58 18.54
C GLN A 64 -4.81 18.14 18.12
N GLU A 65 -5.15 17.17 18.96
CA GLU A 65 -5.27 15.80 18.48
C GLU A 65 -6.19 15.89 17.26
N GLU A 66 -5.63 15.67 16.07
CA GLU A 66 -6.46 15.42 14.90
C GLU A 66 -7.43 14.34 15.40
N ARG A 67 -8.70 14.68 15.57
CA ARG A 67 -9.74 13.65 15.68
C ARG A 67 -9.62 12.88 14.39
N ARG A 68 -8.81 11.80 14.43
CA ARG A 68 -8.82 10.83 13.36
C ARG A 68 -10.24 10.33 13.33
N GLU A 69 -10.96 10.72 12.27
CA GLU A 69 -12.19 10.00 11.96
C GLU A 69 -11.83 8.53 12.00
N PRO A 70 -12.65 7.67 12.63
CA PRO A 70 -12.36 6.25 12.67
C PRO A 70 -12.06 5.78 11.26
N GLU A 71 -10.91 5.12 11.09
CA GLU A 71 -10.54 4.60 9.77
C GLU A 71 -11.66 3.66 9.30
N PRO A 72 -12.13 3.77 8.04
CA PRO A 72 -13.10 2.84 7.51
C PRO A 72 -12.59 1.40 7.69
N ILE A 73 -13.46 0.51 8.14
CA ILE A 73 -13.16 -0.91 8.33
C ILE A 73 -13.86 -1.76 7.28
N ALA A 74 -13.31 -2.92 6.98
CA ALA A 74 -13.90 -3.91 6.10
C ALA A 74 -14.63 -4.96 6.95
N ASP A 75 -15.93 -4.76 7.18
CA ASP A 75 -16.74 -5.65 8.01
C ASP A 75 -16.88 -7.06 7.41
N ASP A 76 -16.87 -7.14 6.08
CA ASP A 76 -16.99 -8.38 5.30
C ASP A 76 -15.67 -9.17 5.15
N MET A 77 -14.54 -8.62 5.63
CA MET A 77 -13.25 -9.30 5.56
C MET A 77 -13.22 -10.52 6.50
N ARG A 78 -13.11 -11.71 5.92
CA ARG A 78 -13.02 -12.96 6.66
C ARG A 78 -11.60 -13.27 7.13
N VAL A 79 -11.45 -13.69 8.38
CA VAL A 79 -10.25 -14.39 8.85
C VAL A 79 -10.38 -15.86 8.46
N VAL A 80 -9.43 -16.37 7.69
CA VAL A 80 -9.40 -17.73 7.17
C VAL A 80 -8.57 -18.65 8.07
N TYR A 81 -7.50 -18.11 8.62
CA TYR A 81 -6.60 -18.80 9.54
C TYR A 81 -6.00 -17.80 10.52
N GLU A 82 -5.80 -18.21 11.76
CA GLU A 82 -5.13 -17.43 12.78
C GLU A 82 -4.46 -18.35 13.81
N ASP A 83 -3.22 -18.02 14.17
CA ASP A 83 -2.49 -18.59 15.30
C ASP A 83 -1.75 -17.49 16.08
N ASP A 84 -0.73 -17.83 16.88
CA ASP A 84 0.04 -16.86 17.66
C ASP A 84 1.00 -16.02 16.80
N ASP A 85 1.35 -16.51 15.62
CA ASP A 85 2.39 -15.94 14.75
C ASP A 85 1.86 -15.21 13.53
N VAL A 86 0.75 -15.70 12.94
CA VAL A 86 0.20 -15.16 11.70
C VAL A 86 -1.32 -15.09 11.71
N VAL A 87 -1.88 -14.20 10.92
CA VAL A 87 -3.29 -14.21 10.54
C VAL A 87 -3.40 -14.14 9.01
N VAL A 88 -4.26 -14.98 8.43
CA VAL A 88 -4.58 -15.00 7.01
C VAL A 88 -6.01 -14.53 6.83
N VAL A 89 -6.20 -13.56 5.98
CA VAL A 89 -7.51 -13.00 5.65
C VAL A 89 -7.86 -13.27 4.20
N ASP A 90 -9.16 -13.42 3.93
CA ASP A 90 -9.72 -13.30 2.58
C ASP A 90 -10.04 -11.81 2.37
N LYS A 91 -9.12 -11.10 1.69
CA LYS A 91 -9.22 -9.66 1.48
C LYS A 91 -10.30 -9.37 0.44
N PRO A 92 -11.36 -8.64 0.78
CA PRO A 92 -12.35 -8.23 -0.20
C PRO A 92 -11.80 -7.17 -1.17
N VAL A 93 -12.54 -6.95 -2.25
CA VAL A 93 -12.30 -5.85 -3.19
C VAL A 93 -12.56 -4.51 -2.50
N GLY A 94 -11.86 -3.46 -2.90
CA GLY A 94 -12.01 -2.13 -2.30
C GLY A 94 -11.21 -1.90 -1.02
N VAL A 95 -10.51 -2.93 -0.52
CA VAL A 95 -9.69 -2.86 0.70
C VAL A 95 -8.22 -2.82 0.32
N ALA A 96 -7.47 -1.83 0.85
CA ALA A 96 -6.02 -1.78 0.70
C ALA A 96 -5.33 -2.68 1.73
N ALA A 97 -4.11 -3.14 1.45
CA ALA A 97 -3.33 -3.89 2.44
C ALA A 97 -3.01 -3.05 3.69
N HIS A 98 -2.67 -1.79 3.48
CA HIS A 98 -2.33 -0.79 4.50
C HIS A 98 -2.62 0.61 3.96
N ALA A 99 -2.71 1.60 4.84
CA ALA A 99 -2.88 3.00 4.45
C ALA A 99 -1.71 3.48 3.58
N SER A 100 -2.02 4.27 2.57
CA SER A 100 -1.07 4.96 1.70
C SER A 100 -1.50 6.40 1.47
N VAL A 101 -0.58 7.24 1.00
CA VAL A 101 -0.89 8.66 0.72
C VAL A 101 -2.08 8.76 -0.24
N GLY A 102 -3.13 9.48 0.18
CA GLY A 102 -4.36 9.68 -0.60
C GLY A 102 -5.39 8.54 -0.51
N TRP A 103 -5.12 7.48 0.24
CA TRP A 103 -6.11 6.44 0.51
C TRP A 103 -6.96 6.79 1.73
N THR A 104 -8.27 6.76 1.56
CA THR A 104 -9.28 7.07 2.61
C THR A 104 -10.23 5.92 2.88
N GLY A 105 -10.10 4.80 2.14
CA GLY A 105 -10.92 3.60 2.31
C GLY A 105 -10.38 2.64 3.38
N PRO A 106 -11.05 1.49 3.58
CA PRO A 106 -10.64 0.48 4.54
C PRO A 106 -9.31 -0.15 4.19
N THR A 107 -8.61 -0.64 5.23
CA THR A 107 -7.36 -1.38 5.08
C THR A 107 -7.43 -2.70 5.83
N VAL A 108 -6.68 -3.72 5.36
CA VAL A 108 -6.54 -4.99 6.08
C VAL A 108 -5.97 -4.74 7.47
N LEU A 109 -4.90 -3.95 7.55
CA LEU A 109 -4.25 -3.65 8.84
C LEU A 109 -5.21 -2.94 9.80
N GLY A 110 -5.90 -1.88 9.35
CA GLY A 110 -6.88 -1.15 10.17
C GLY A 110 -8.03 -2.03 10.64
N SER A 111 -8.58 -2.88 9.74
CA SER A 111 -9.68 -3.78 10.07
C SER A 111 -9.28 -4.89 11.05
N LEU A 112 -8.04 -5.40 10.99
CA LEU A 112 -7.53 -6.37 11.97
C LEU A 112 -7.31 -5.72 13.34
N LEU A 113 -6.75 -4.53 13.38
CA LEU A 113 -6.53 -3.78 14.63
C LEU A 113 -7.87 -3.42 15.31
N ASP A 114 -8.88 -3.01 14.55
CA ASP A 114 -10.23 -2.72 15.07
C ASP A 114 -10.87 -3.96 15.70
N ARG A 115 -10.63 -5.13 15.15
CA ARG A 115 -11.07 -6.44 15.72
C ARG A 115 -10.24 -6.90 16.92
N GLY A 116 -9.27 -6.10 17.37
CA GLY A 116 -8.38 -6.43 18.49
C GLY A 116 -7.32 -7.47 18.17
N VAL A 117 -7.06 -7.77 16.90
CA VAL A 117 -5.99 -8.69 16.51
C VAL A 117 -4.63 -8.02 16.79
N HIS A 118 -3.81 -8.69 17.59
CA HIS A 118 -2.45 -8.22 17.84
C HIS A 118 -1.60 -8.35 16.58
N ILE A 119 -0.98 -7.24 16.15
CA ILE A 119 -0.05 -7.21 15.03
C ILE A 119 1.33 -6.82 15.54
N THR A 120 2.37 -7.48 15.05
CA THR A 120 3.75 -7.14 15.42
C THR A 120 4.07 -5.66 15.13
N SER A 121 4.89 -5.04 15.96
CA SER A 121 5.41 -3.68 15.72
C SER A 121 6.48 -3.62 14.62
N TYR A 122 6.96 -4.77 14.15
CA TYR A 122 7.97 -4.87 13.10
C TYR A 122 7.41 -4.52 11.72
N GLY A 123 8.17 -3.74 10.99
CA GLY A 123 7.81 -3.22 9.67
C GLY A 123 7.97 -1.70 9.61
N ALA A 124 7.80 -1.13 8.43
CA ALA A 124 7.78 0.33 8.28
C ALA A 124 6.53 0.92 8.96
N PRO A 125 6.59 2.16 9.48
CA PRO A 125 5.42 2.84 10.05
C PRO A 125 4.20 2.75 9.12
N GLY A 126 3.05 2.35 9.64
CA GLY A 126 1.81 2.12 8.90
C GLY A 126 1.77 0.84 8.05
N ARG A 127 2.80 -0.03 8.16
CA ARG A 127 2.91 -1.31 7.45
C ARG A 127 3.40 -2.44 8.34
N GLN A 128 3.20 -2.31 9.63
CA GLN A 128 3.60 -3.31 10.61
C GLN A 128 2.93 -4.65 10.28
N GLY A 129 3.69 -5.74 10.36
CA GLY A 129 3.21 -7.09 10.05
C GLY A 129 2.98 -7.40 8.56
N ILE A 130 3.03 -6.40 7.67
CA ILE A 130 2.76 -6.57 6.24
C ILE A 130 4.03 -7.02 5.51
N VAL A 131 4.02 -8.24 5.00
CA VAL A 131 5.14 -8.87 4.25
C VAL A 131 4.87 -8.98 2.76
N SER A 132 3.60 -8.98 2.37
CA SER A 132 3.12 -8.97 0.97
C SER A 132 1.89 -8.08 0.85
N ARG A 133 1.47 -7.80 -0.39
CA ARG A 133 0.28 -6.97 -0.61
C ARG A 133 -0.50 -7.43 -1.84
N LEU A 134 -1.80 -7.24 -1.80
CA LEU A 134 -2.70 -7.29 -2.94
C LEU A 134 -3.11 -5.86 -3.32
N ASP A 135 -3.38 -5.62 -4.59
CA ASP A 135 -3.96 -4.35 -5.05
C ASP A 135 -5.37 -4.16 -4.48
N VAL A 136 -5.86 -2.93 -4.40
CA VAL A 136 -7.20 -2.61 -3.87
C VAL A 136 -8.30 -3.37 -4.62
N GLY A 137 -8.19 -3.46 -5.94
CA GLY A 137 -9.15 -4.20 -6.79
C GLY A 137 -8.90 -5.71 -6.87
N THR A 138 -7.89 -6.25 -6.19
CA THR A 138 -7.60 -7.70 -6.13
C THR A 138 -8.14 -8.27 -4.83
N SER A 139 -8.89 -9.35 -4.91
CA SER A 139 -9.39 -10.09 -3.74
C SER A 139 -8.53 -11.32 -3.43
N GLY A 140 -8.78 -11.97 -2.29
CA GLY A 140 -8.22 -13.26 -1.93
C GLY A 140 -7.26 -13.27 -0.75
N LEU A 141 -6.51 -14.35 -0.61
CA LEU A 141 -5.72 -14.64 0.58
C LEU A 141 -4.56 -13.68 0.76
N MET A 142 -4.47 -13.12 1.96
CA MET A 142 -3.39 -12.24 2.36
C MET A 142 -2.95 -12.55 3.79
N LEU A 143 -1.64 -12.75 3.99
CA LEU A 143 -1.02 -13.03 5.28
C LEU A 143 -0.54 -11.73 5.94
N VAL A 144 -0.78 -11.62 7.25
CA VAL A 144 -0.25 -10.56 8.13
C VAL A 144 0.43 -11.21 9.33
N CYS A 145 1.60 -10.73 9.71
CA CYS A 145 2.38 -11.29 10.82
C CYS A 145 1.97 -10.67 12.16
N LYS A 146 1.76 -11.53 13.16
CA LYS A 146 1.43 -11.17 14.54
C LYS A 146 2.68 -11.09 15.41
N SER A 147 3.71 -11.91 15.15
CA SER A 147 4.96 -11.94 15.89
C SER A 147 6.15 -11.40 15.10
N GLU A 148 7.20 -10.99 15.82
CA GLU A 148 8.48 -10.60 15.21
C GLU A 148 9.15 -11.74 14.47
N LEU A 149 9.08 -12.95 15.04
CA LEU A 149 9.66 -14.16 14.45
C LEU A 149 9.03 -14.44 13.10
N ALA A 150 7.71 -14.48 13.04
CA ALA A 150 6.97 -14.67 11.80
C ALA A 150 7.27 -13.58 10.77
N TYR A 151 7.36 -12.30 11.20
CA TYR A 151 7.68 -11.22 10.28
C TYR A 151 9.06 -11.38 9.63
N LYS A 152 10.09 -11.73 10.41
CA LYS A 152 11.44 -11.94 9.89
C LYS A 152 11.50 -13.14 8.96
N GLU A 153 10.91 -14.25 9.36
CA GLU A 153 10.91 -15.50 8.60
C GLU A 153 10.11 -15.36 7.30
N MET A 154 8.90 -14.82 7.35
CA MET A 154 8.11 -14.60 6.15
C MET A 154 8.78 -13.63 5.18
N ARG A 155 9.43 -12.57 5.69
CA ARG A 155 10.21 -11.69 4.84
C ARG A 155 11.36 -12.39 4.12
N ARG A 156 12.05 -13.31 4.81
CA ARG A 156 13.08 -14.15 4.22
C ARG A 156 12.48 -15.02 3.11
N GLN A 157 11.43 -15.77 3.43
CA GLN A 157 10.77 -16.68 2.47
C GLN A 157 10.25 -15.95 1.23
N PHE A 158 9.66 -14.76 1.39
CA PHE A 158 9.25 -13.94 0.24
C PHE A 158 10.45 -13.43 -0.58
N ALA A 159 11.57 -13.10 0.05
CA ALA A 159 12.79 -12.64 -0.63
C ALA A 159 13.51 -13.78 -1.38
N GLU A 160 13.46 -14.99 -0.83
CA GLU A 160 14.08 -16.21 -1.39
C GLU A 160 13.13 -16.97 -2.32
N HIS A 161 11.94 -16.41 -2.60
CA HIS A 161 10.91 -17.00 -3.48
C HIS A 161 10.40 -18.38 -3.02
N GLU A 162 10.48 -18.68 -1.73
CA GLU A 162 9.98 -19.94 -1.15
C GLU A 162 8.45 -19.96 -1.02
N VAL A 163 7.81 -18.79 -0.94
CA VAL A 163 6.35 -18.69 -0.86
C VAL A 163 5.72 -18.90 -2.23
N VAL A 164 4.92 -19.95 -2.36
CA VAL A 164 4.10 -20.18 -3.57
C VAL A 164 2.95 -19.17 -3.59
N LYS A 165 2.87 -18.39 -4.67
CA LYS A 165 1.85 -17.33 -4.86
C LYS A 165 0.99 -17.69 -6.05
N THR A 166 -0.19 -18.21 -5.81
CA THR A 166 -1.14 -18.62 -6.85
C THR A 166 -2.30 -17.64 -6.92
N TYR A 167 -2.70 -17.31 -8.14
CA TYR A 167 -3.83 -16.45 -8.43
C TYR A 167 -4.71 -17.07 -9.51
N HIS A 168 -6.01 -16.82 -9.45
CA HIS A 168 -6.90 -17.00 -10.58
C HIS A 168 -7.12 -15.65 -11.27
N ALA A 169 -6.97 -15.63 -12.58
CA ALA A 169 -7.18 -14.43 -13.40
C ALA A 169 -8.04 -14.76 -14.62
N LEU A 170 -9.01 -13.91 -14.91
CA LEU A 170 -9.77 -13.96 -16.15
C LEU A 170 -9.18 -12.94 -17.11
N VAL A 171 -8.61 -13.40 -18.23
CA VAL A 171 -7.98 -12.56 -19.25
C VAL A 171 -8.82 -12.51 -20.50
N GLN A 172 -8.77 -11.38 -21.23
CA GLN A 172 -9.52 -11.19 -22.46
C GLN A 172 -8.90 -12.00 -23.61
N GLY A 173 -9.78 -12.53 -24.46
CA GLY A 173 -9.39 -13.30 -25.62
C GLY A 173 -9.10 -14.76 -25.33
N ASN A 174 -8.79 -15.49 -26.37
CA ASN A 174 -8.50 -16.91 -26.32
C ASN A 174 -6.98 -17.13 -26.40
N LEU A 175 -6.36 -17.50 -25.29
CA LEU A 175 -4.95 -17.86 -25.26
C LEU A 175 -4.71 -19.11 -26.09
N LYS A 176 -3.71 -19.09 -26.97
CA LYS A 176 -3.41 -20.20 -27.88
C LYS A 176 -2.69 -21.35 -27.16
N GLU A 177 -1.75 -20.99 -26.31
CA GLU A 177 -0.95 -21.92 -25.50
C GLU A 177 -1.76 -22.39 -24.28
N ASP A 178 -1.52 -23.62 -23.81
CA ASP A 178 -2.11 -24.13 -22.57
C ASP A 178 -1.36 -23.64 -21.33
N ARG A 179 -0.09 -23.29 -21.49
CA ARG A 179 0.78 -22.72 -20.46
C ARG A 179 1.89 -21.88 -21.07
N ALA A 180 2.35 -20.88 -20.38
CA ALA A 180 3.57 -20.15 -20.73
C ALA A 180 4.12 -19.36 -19.54
N THR A 181 5.26 -18.73 -19.80
CA THR A 181 5.93 -17.81 -18.88
C THR A 181 6.07 -16.45 -19.55
N ILE A 182 5.74 -15.39 -18.81
CA ILE A 182 6.06 -14.02 -19.20
C ILE A 182 7.23 -13.58 -18.31
N ASP A 183 8.40 -13.50 -18.91
CA ASP A 183 9.62 -12.99 -18.28
C ASP A 183 9.94 -11.63 -18.90
N ALA A 184 9.49 -10.58 -18.25
CA ALA A 184 9.60 -9.22 -18.78
C ALA A 184 9.70 -8.18 -17.66
N PRO A 185 10.78 -7.38 -17.60
CA PRO A 185 10.98 -6.44 -16.48
C PRO A 185 9.93 -5.33 -16.45
N ILE A 186 9.47 -4.99 -15.24
CA ILE A 186 8.42 -4.00 -15.00
C ILE A 186 8.99 -2.75 -14.32
N GLY A 187 8.65 -1.59 -14.86
CA GLY A 187 9.00 -0.28 -14.33
C GLY A 187 7.83 0.69 -14.37
N ARG A 188 8.01 1.89 -13.80
CA ARG A 188 7.00 2.96 -13.90
C ARG A 188 6.88 3.42 -15.34
N ALA A 189 5.66 3.66 -15.80
CA ALA A 189 5.41 4.32 -17.08
C ALA A 189 6.00 5.74 -17.05
N LYS A 190 6.48 6.23 -18.20
CA LYS A 190 7.07 7.57 -18.32
C LYS A 190 6.06 8.72 -18.18
N VAL A 191 4.78 8.43 -18.31
CA VAL A 191 3.68 9.38 -18.15
C VAL A 191 3.38 9.52 -16.65
N SER A 192 3.00 10.70 -16.20
CA SER A 192 2.78 11.08 -14.79
C SER A 192 1.59 10.38 -14.11
N ASP A 193 1.12 9.27 -14.64
CA ASP A 193 0.11 8.44 -14.02
C ASP A 193 0.77 7.31 -13.19
N PHE A 194 0.01 6.75 -12.27
CA PHE A 194 0.48 5.70 -11.36
C PHE A 194 0.66 4.33 -12.03
N ARG A 195 0.75 4.26 -13.37
CA ARG A 195 0.85 3.02 -14.15
C ARG A 195 2.25 2.45 -14.16
N PHE A 196 2.29 1.15 -14.38
CA PHE A 196 3.50 0.39 -14.62
C PHE A 196 3.47 -0.19 -16.04
N THR A 197 4.62 -0.53 -16.58
CA THR A 197 4.75 -1.06 -17.94
C THR A 197 5.94 -2.00 -18.00
N VAL A 198 5.92 -2.92 -18.98
CA VAL A 198 7.11 -3.68 -19.36
C VAL A 198 8.12 -2.71 -19.96
N THR A 199 9.33 -2.71 -19.42
CA THR A 199 10.42 -1.83 -19.89
C THR A 199 11.77 -2.43 -19.53
N PRO A 200 12.79 -2.36 -20.41
CA PRO A 200 14.13 -2.86 -20.13
C PRO A 200 14.80 -2.22 -18.90
N ALA A 201 14.41 -0.99 -18.54
CA ALA A 201 14.89 -0.31 -17.34
C ALA A 201 14.12 -0.71 -16.05
N GLY A 202 13.18 -1.64 -16.17
CA GLY A 202 12.36 -2.13 -15.05
C GLY A 202 13.12 -3.10 -14.16
N LYS A 203 12.42 -3.56 -13.13
CA LYS A 203 12.87 -4.64 -12.26
C LYS A 203 12.41 -5.97 -12.85
N GLU A 204 13.24 -7.00 -12.73
CA GLU A 204 12.91 -8.37 -13.07
C GLU A 204 11.51 -8.76 -12.58
N ALA A 205 10.74 -9.39 -13.46
CA ALA A 205 9.39 -9.85 -13.18
C ALA A 205 9.08 -11.09 -14.00
N VAL A 206 8.72 -12.18 -13.30
CA VAL A 206 8.43 -13.49 -13.91
C VAL A 206 7.06 -13.97 -13.46
N THR A 207 6.20 -14.30 -14.44
CA THR A 207 4.83 -14.75 -14.25
C THR A 207 4.60 -16.02 -15.07
N HIS A 208 4.31 -17.13 -14.40
CA HIS A 208 3.89 -18.38 -15.04
C HIS A 208 2.37 -18.46 -15.04
N TRP A 209 1.80 -19.06 -16.07
CA TRP A 209 0.37 -19.29 -16.13
C TRP A 209 0.03 -20.61 -16.85
N ASP A 210 -1.06 -21.22 -16.40
CA ASP A 210 -1.69 -22.40 -16.99
C ASP A 210 -3.16 -22.08 -17.26
N VAL A 211 -3.66 -22.49 -18.43
CA VAL A 211 -5.09 -22.34 -18.76
C VAL A 211 -5.90 -23.30 -17.94
N MET A 212 -6.93 -22.80 -17.26
CA MET A 212 -7.93 -23.59 -16.56
C MET A 212 -9.14 -23.84 -17.46
N GLU A 213 -9.64 -22.80 -18.13
CA GLU A 213 -10.82 -22.88 -19.00
C GLU A 213 -10.83 -21.76 -20.04
N ARG A 214 -11.35 -22.04 -21.26
CA ARG A 214 -11.54 -21.09 -22.35
C ARG A 214 -13.01 -20.85 -22.63
N PHE A 215 -13.42 -19.59 -22.63
CA PHE A 215 -14.81 -19.15 -22.85
C PHE A 215 -15.02 -18.47 -24.22
N GLY A 216 -14.10 -18.62 -25.16
CA GLY A 216 -14.11 -17.98 -26.46
C GLY A 216 -13.57 -16.54 -26.41
N GLU A 217 -14.26 -15.61 -25.78
CA GLU A 217 -13.80 -14.21 -25.65
C GLU A 217 -12.97 -13.92 -24.39
N ALA A 218 -12.86 -14.89 -23.51
CA ALA A 218 -12.06 -14.83 -22.30
C ALA A 218 -11.43 -16.18 -21.97
N THR A 219 -10.35 -16.17 -21.20
CA THR A 219 -9.66 -17.36 -20.72
C THR A 219 -9.41 -17.23 -19.21
N LEU A 220 -9.83 -18.21 -18.43
CA LEU A 220 -9.49 -18.36 -17.02
C LEU A 220 -8.12 -19.04 -16.91
N VAL A 221 -7.22 -18.42 -16.15
CA VAL A 221 -5.88 -18.95 -15.94
C VAL A 221 -5.55 -19.06 -14.45
N SER A 222 -4.78 -20.08 -14.11
CA SER A 222 -4.03 -20.15 -12.86
C SER A 222 -2.68 -19.49 -13.07
N VAL A 223 -2.31 -18.56 -12.22
CA VAL A 223 -1.08 -17.76 -12.34
C VAL A 223 -0.19 -17.99 -11.13
N ASN A 224 1.07 -18.33 -11.37
CA ASN A 224 2.09 -18.47 -10.33
C ASN A 224 3.17 -17.39 -10.50
N LEU A 225 3.48 -16.70 -9.40
CA LEU A 225 4.45 -15.60 -9.40
C LEU A 225 5.78 -16.00 -8.75
N GLU A 226 6.90 -15.89 -9.46
CA GLU A 226 8.22 -15.88 -8.82
C GLU A 226 8.44 -14.54 -8.12
N THR A 227 8.22 -13.44 -8.79
CA THR A 227 8.39 -12.07 -8.29
C THR A 227 7.04 -11.44 -7.88
N GLY A 228 7.07 -10.30 -7.18
CA GLY A 228 5.87 -9.58 -6.71
C GLY A 228 5.97 -8.09 -7.01
N ARG A 229 5.99 -7.67 -8.29
CA ARG A 229 6.00 -6.25 -8.65
C ARG A 229 4.60 -5.66 -8.62
N THR A 230 4.52 -4.37 -8.42
CA THR A 230 3.24 -3.66 -8.44
C THR A 230 2.52 -3.90 -9.77
N HIS A 231 1.26 -4.33 -9.70
CA HIS A 231 0.39 -4.64 -10.84
C HIS A 231 0.96 -5.73 -11.79
N GLN A 232 1.87 -6.59 -11.33
CA GLN A 232 2.63 -7.49 -12.21
C GLN A 232 1.77 -8.33 -13.15
N ILE A 233 0.78 -9.07 -12.65
CA ILE A 233 -0.11 -9.90 -13.47
C ILE A 233 -0.84 -9.03 -14.50
N ARG A 234 -1.37 -7.90 -14.08
CA ARG A 234 -2.14 -6.96 -14.91
C ARG A 234 -1.29 -6.39 -16.04
N VAL A 235 -0.06 -5.97 -15.74
CA VAL A 235 0.91 -5.44 -16.71
C VAL A 235 1.36 -6.52 -17.69
N HIS A 236 1.70 -7.71 -17.20
CA HIS A 236 2.18 -8.80 -18.04
C HIS A 236 1.14 -9.26 -19.05
N PHE A 237 -0.09 -9.55 -18.59
CA PHE A 237 -1.14 -9.97 -19.52
C PHE A 237 -1.55 -8.86 -20.50
N SER A 238 -1.58 -7.61 -20.08
CA SER A 238 -1.78 -6.49 -21.00
C SER A 238 -0.66 -6.39 -22.06
N SER A 239 0.59 -6.64 -21.68
CA SER A 239 1.74 -6.54 -22.60
C SER A 239 1.72 -7.59 -23.71
N ILE A 240 1.07 -8.72 -23.48
CA ILE A 240 0.88 -9.77 -24.50
C ILE A 240 -0.47 -9.69 -25.25
N GLY A 241 -1.23 -8.59 -25.03
CA GLY A 241 -2.51 -8.34 -25.70
C GLY A 241 -3.73 -9.02 -25.09
N HIS A 242 -3.59 -9.58 -23.89
CA HIS A 242 -4.66 -10.26 -23.16
C HIS A 242 -4.91 -9.60 -21.77
N PRO A 243 -5.34 -8.32 -21.69
CA PRO A 243 -5.56 -7.66 -20.40
C PRO A 243 -6.60 -8.41 -19.56
N LEU A 244 -6.53 -8.26 -18.24
CA LEU A 244 -7.51 -8.86 -17.34
C LEU A 244 -8.89 -8.25 -17.57
N VAL A 245 -9.92 -9.09 -17.62
CA VAL A 245 -11.31 -8.64 -17.75
C VAL A 245 -11.65 -7.68 -16.61
N GLY A 246 -12.26 -6.54 -16.93
CA GLY A 246 -12.64 -5.52 -15.95
C GLY A 246 -11.51 -4.60 -15.48
N ASP A 247 -10.28 -4.73 -15.99
CA ASP A 247 -9.16 -3.87 -15.56
C ASP A 247 -9.30 -2.45 -16.11
N PRO A 248 -9.56 -1.42 -15.27
CA PRO A 248 -9.78 -0.05 -15.73
C PRO A 248 -8.50 0.67 -16.18
N MET A 249 -7.30 0.08 -15.91
CA MET A 249 -6.02 0.76 -16.14
C MET A 249 -5.24 0.20 -17.33
N TYR A 250 -5.38 -1.08 -17.65
CA TYR A 250 -4.48 -1.79 -18.53
C TYR A 250 -5.12 -2.27 -19.84
N GLY A 251 -6.11 -1.51 -20.34
CA GLY A 251 -6.63 -1.66 -21.70
C GLY A 251 -7.68 -2.75 -21.88
N ALA A 252 -8.34 -3.17 -20.81
CA ALA A 252 -9.47 -4.08 -20.91
C ALA A 252 -10.65 -3.43 -21.66
N ASN A 253 -11.42 -4.26 -22.38
CA ASN A 253 -12.63 -3.82 -23.05
C ASN A 253 -13.73 -3.50 -21.99
N PRO A 254 -14.18 -2.25 -21.89
CA PRO A 254 -15.17 -1.87 -20.89
C PRO A 254 -16.57 -2.46 -21.18
N VAL A 255 -16.89 -2.80 -22.44
CA VAL A 255 -18.18 -3.41 -22.79
C VAL A 255 -18.27 -4.81 -22.18
N MET A 256 -17.25 -5.64 -22.36
CA MET A 256 -17.20 -6.98 -21.76
C MET A 256 -17.27 -6.91 -20.22
N ALA A 257 -16.60 -5.93 -19.61
CA ALA A 257 -16.67 -5.72 -18.17
C ALA A 257 -18.11 -5.41 -17.71
N ALA A 258 -18.79 -4.50 -18.42
CA ALA A 258 -20.16 -4.12 -18.09
C ALA A 258 -21.15 -5.29 -18.26
N GLU A 259 -21.02 -6.08 -19.33
CA GLU A 259 -21.85 -7.27 -19.58
C GLU A 259 -21.70 -8.32 -18.47
N LEU A 260 -20.52 -8.42 -17.87
CA LEU A 260 -20.23 -9.33 -16.75
C LEU A 260 -20.46 -8.69 -15.38
N GLY A 261 -20.91 -7.43 -15.31
CA GLY A 261 -21.11 -6.69 -14.05
C GLY A 261 -19.81 -6.43 -13.28
N LEU A 262 -18.68 -6.29 -13.98
CA LEU A 262 -17.37 -6.10 -13.37
C LEU A 262 -16.92 -4.64 -13.43
N GLU A 263 -16.60 -4.07 -12.29
CA GLU A 263 -16.03 -2.72 -12.14
C GLU A 263 -14.53 -2.72 -11.83
N ARG A 264 -13.91 -3.93 -11.75
CA ARG A 264 -12.52 -4.13 -11.37
C ARG A 264 -11.91 -5.31 -12.13
N GLN A 265 -10.57 -5.39 -12.15
CA GLN A 265 -9.88 -6.57 -12.69
C GLN A 265 -10.36 -7.88 -12.02
N TRP A 266 -10.68 -8.88 -12.81
CA TRP A 266 -11.00 -10.21 -12.28
C TRP A 266 -9.70 -10.93 -11.93
N LEU A 267 -9.26 -10.75 -10.67
CA LEU A 267 -8.03 -11.28 -10.12
C LEU A 267 -8.24 -11.65 -8.65
N HIS A 268 -7.87 -12.87 -8.29
CA HIS A 268 -8.07 -13.42 -6.96
C HIS A 268 -6.87 -14.25 -6.51
N ALA A 269 -6.33 -14.01 -5.32
CA ALA A 269 -5.28 -14.80 -4.69
C ALA A 269 -5.90 -16.02 -3.99
N VAL A 270 -5.40 -17.24 -4.28
CA VAL A 270 -5.95 -18.52 -3.79
C VAL A 270 -4.96 -19.26 -2.92
#